data_8c388ce1a934c4b60aaf23fe62d89747
#
_entry.id   8c388ce1a934c4b60aaf23fe62d89747
#
_cell.length_a   1.000
_cell.length_b   1.000
_cell.length_c   1.000
_cell.angle_alpha   90.00
_cell.angle_beta   90.00
_cell.angle_gamma   90.00
#
_symmetry.space_group_name_H-M   'P 1'
#
loop_
_entity.id
_entity.type
_entity.pdbx_description
1 polymer ?
#
loop_
_entity_poly.entity_id
_entity_poly.type
_entity_poly.pdbx_seq_one_letter_code
_entity_poly.pdbx_strand_id
1 'polypeptide(L)'
;ILSGKLPKHQQKKAQQLGLALAMITRVLLLFSLTWVMTLTTPLFNLGILIGIDNPDILDNLAISGRDLILLIGGLFLIYKSTVEIHHKLEGDVEESTNIKVHSFAGTIVQILILDLVFSLDSVITAVGMAKHIEVMIAAVIIAVLVMMISATKISNFVNNHPTVKMLALSFLLLIGVSLLAEGFDQHISKGYIYFAMGFSMLVEFLNLRMKKNNRNPVELRNINTTENTTKS
;
A
#
# COMPACT_ATOMS: atom_id res chain seq x y z
N ILE A 1 9.81 1.84 1.82
CA ILE A 1 9.58 1.55 3.23
C ILE A 1 10.24 0.23 3.62
N LEU A 2 9.90 -0.90 2.98
CA LEU A 2 10.47 -2.23 3.31
C LEU A 2 12.00 -2.28 3.16
N SER A 3 12.55 -1.76 2.06
CA SER A 3 14.00 -1.71 1.84
C SER A 3 14.74 -0.85 2.87
N GLY A 4 14.07 0.10 3.51
CA GLY A 4 14.65 0.97 4.54
C GLY A 4 15.07 0.23 5.82
N LYS A 5 14.59 -1.00 6.04
CA LYS A 5 14.97 -1.86 7.17
C LYS A 5 16.27 -2.64 6.94
N LEU A 6 16.80 -2.61 5.72
CA LEU A 6 18.07 -3.24 5.37
C LEU A 6 19.25 -2.30 5.62
N PRO A 7 20.48 -2.85 5.81
CA PRO A 7 21.70 -2.07 5.85
C PRO A 7 21.84 -1.17 4.61
N LYS A 8 22.34 0.06 4.77
CA LYS A 8 22.39 1.08 3.71
C LYS A 8 23.00 0.59 2.39
N HIS A 9 24.04 -0.25 2.46
CA HIS A 9 24.70 -0.82 1.27
C HIS A 9 23.84 -1.82 0.50
N GLN A 10 22.83 -2.46 1.17
CA GLN A 10 21.93 -3.43 0.56
C GLN A 10 20.61 -2.80 0.08
N GLN A 11 20.23 -1.63 0.59
CA GLN A 11 18.96 -0.98 0.27
C GLN A 11 18.80 -0.74 -1.24
N LYS A 12 19.82 -0.17 -1.88
CA LYS A 12 19.80 0.12 -3.32
C LYS A 12 19.72 -1.15 -4.15
N LYS A 13 20.49 -2.19 -3.77
CA LYS A 13 20.45 -3.49 -4.45
C LYS A 13 19.10 -4.18 -4.29
N ALA A 14 18.51 -4.16 -3.08
CA ALA A 14 17.19 -4.72 -2.82
C ALA A 14 16.09 -4.00 -3.61
N GLN A 15 16.16 -2.67 -3.72
CA GLN A 15 15.22 -1.90 -4.53
C GLN A 15 15.32 -2.27 -6.01
N GLN A 16 16.53 -2.24 -6.58
CA GLN A 16 16.73 -2.55 -8.00
C GLN A 16 16.34 -3.98 -8.33
N LEU A 17 16.78 -4.94 -7.52
CA LEU A 17 16.47 -6.36 -7.74
C LEU A 17 14.98 -6.64 -7.55
N GLY A 18 14.37 -6.09 -6.50
CA GLY A 18 12.93 -6.23 -6.24
C GLY A 18 12.09 -5.67 -7.38
N LEU A 19 12.43 -4.47 -7.90
CA LEU A 19 11.72 -3.84 -9.01
C LEU A 19 11.95 -4.58 -10.34
N ALA A 20 13.15 -5.08 -10.59
CA ALA A 20 13.43 -5.88 -11.78
C ALA A 20 12.65 -7.20 -11.78
N LEU A 21 12.60 -7.90 -10.63
CA LEU A 21 11.78 -9.09 -10.46
C LEU A 21 10.29 -8.78 -10.58
N ALA A 22 9.83 -7.66 -9.99
CA ALA A 22 8.46 -7.19 -10.13
C ALA A 22 8.08 -6.92 -11.60
N MET A 23 8.99 -6.37 -12.41
CA MET A 23 8.77 -6.22 -13.85
C MET A 23 8.56 -7.57 -14.53
N ILE A 24 9.41 -8.53 -14.23
CA ILE A 24 9.32 -9.87 -14.82
C ILE A 24 8.01 -10.54 -14.43
N THR A 25 7.60 -10.48 -13.16
CA THR A 25 6.33 -11.06 -12.70
C THR A 25 5.13 -10.41 -13.35
N ARG A 26 5.12 -9.08 -13.54
CA ARG A 26 4.03 -8.36 -14.24
C ARG A 26 3.92 -8.74 -15.71
N VAL A 27 5.06 -8.84 -16.41
CA VAL A 27 5.06 -9.26 -17.80
C VAL A 27 4.59 -10.72 -17.93
N LEU A 28 5.02 -11.60 -17.03
CA LEU A 28 4.55 -12.98 -16.99
C LEU A 28 3.04 -13.07 -16.68
N LEU A 29 2.53 -12.24 -15.78
CA LEU A 29 1.08 -12.16 -15.51
C LEU A 29 0.30 -11.73 -16.75
N LEU A 30 0.80 -10.76 -17.52
CA LEU A 30 0.16 -10.35 -18.77
C LEU A 30 0.16 -11.48 -19.82
N PHE A 31 1.24 -12.22 -19.96
CA PHE A 31 1.31 -13.36 -20.86
C PHE A 31 0.44 -14.53 -20.38
N SER A 32 0.28 -14.69 -19.06
CA SER A 32 -0.62 -15.69 -18.48
C SER A 32 -2.08 -15.20 -18.38
N LEU A 33 -2.46 -14.22 -19.19
CA LEU A 33 -3.76 -13.57 -19.15
C LEU A 33 -4.93 -14.54 -19.14
N THR A 34 -4.89 -15.57 -20.01
CA THR A 34 -5.92 -16.60 -20.06
C THR A 34 -6.08 -17.33 -18.73
N TRP A 35 -4.97 -17.62 -18.05
CA TRP A 35 -4.97 -18.22 -16.72
C TRP A 35 -5.50 -17.24 -15.66
N VAL A 36 -5.08 -15.99 -15.70
CA VAL A 36 -5.58 -14.93 -14.78
C VAL A 36 -7.09 -14.77 -14.91
N MET A 37 -7.64 -14.84 -16.12
CA MET A 37 -9.09 -14.77 -16.33
C MET A 37 -9.83 -15.98 -15.76
N THR A 38 -9.21 -17.15 -15.66
CA THR A 38 -9.83 -18.30 -14.98
C THR A 38 -9.94 -18.12 -13.47
N LEU A 39 -9.11 -17.27 -12.87
CA LEU A 39 -9.18 -16.94 -11.43
C LEU A 39 -10.41 -16.11 -11.06
N THR A 40 -11.07 -15.50 -12.04
CA THR A 40 -12.32 -14.73 -11.82
C THR A 40 -13.57 -15.64 -11.77
N THR A 41 -13.43 -16.92 -12.13
CA THR A 41 -14.54 -17.87 -12.00
C THR A 41 -14.75 -18.24 -10.53
N PRO A 42 -16.01 -18.32 -10.04
CA PRO A 42 -16.30 -18.71 -8.68
C PRO A 42 -15.75 -20.12 -8.37
N LEU A 43 -14.99 -20.24 -7.28
CA LEU A 43 -14.49 -21.51 -6.78
C LEU A 43 -15.50 -22.18 -5.85
N PHE A 44 -16.14 -21.40 -5.00
CA PHE A 44 -17.16 -21.82 -4.07
C PHE A 44 -18.06 -20.66 -3.68
N ASN A 45 -19.22 -20.95 -3.14
CA ASN A 45 -20.19 -19.96 -2.70
C ASN A 45 -20.38 -20.07 -1.18
N LEU A 46 -19.99 -19.00 -0.45
CA LEU A 46 -20.16 -18.94 1.00
C LEU A 46 -21.62 -18.99 1.42
N GLY A 47 -22.54 -18.46 0.59
CA GLY A 47 -23.96 -18.45 0.89
C GLY A 47 -24.53 -19.86 0.99
N ILE A 48 -24.10 -20.76 0.09
CA ILE A 48 -24.48 -22.19 0.14
C ILE A 48 -23.94 -22.85 1.41
N LEU A 49 -22.70 -22.51 1.82
CA LEU A 49 -22.08 -23.07 3.03
C LEU A 49 -22.79 -22.63 4.31
N ILE A 50 -23.39 -21.42 4.31
CA ILE A 50 -24.11 -20.85 5.47
C ILE A 50 -25.62 -21.17 5.40
N GLY A 51 -26.10 -21.81 4.31
CA GLY A 51 -27.50 -22.20 4.17
C GLY A 51 -28.42 -21.05 3.76
N ILE A 52 -27.92 -20.07 3.00
CA ILE A 52 -28.70 -18.96 2.45
C ILE A 52 -29.25 -19.39 1.09
N ASP A 53 -30.58 -19.42 0.93
CA ASP A 53 -31.27 -19.81 -0.31
C ASP A 53 -31.68 -18.60 -1.18
N ASN A 54 -31.31 -17.37 -0.81
CA ASN A 54 -31.67 -16.19 -1.57
C ASN A 54 -30.69 -15.98 -2.74
N PRO A 55 -31.15 -16.07 -4.03
CA PRO A 55 -30.26 -16.00 -5.19
C PRO A 55 -29.49 -14.68 -5.29
N ASP A 56 -30.08 -13.54 -4.92
CA ASP A 56 -29.40 -12.22 -4.98
C ASP A 56 -28.26 -12.11 -3.96
N ILE A 57 -28.32 -12.85 -2.87
CA ILE A 57 -27.27 -12.91 -1.85
C ILE A 57 -26.22 -13.95 -2.23
N LEU A 58 -26.63 -15.05 -2.85
CA LEU A 58 -25.74 -16.12 -3.29
C LEU A 58 -24.74 -15.63 -4.34
N ASP A 59 -25.16 -14.80 -5.29
CA ASP A 59 -24.27 -14.25 -6.32
C ASP A 59 -23.20 -13.33 -5.70
N ASN A 60 -23.54 -12.55 -4.69
CA ASN A 60 -22.61 -11.68 -3.96
C ASN A 60 -21.67 -12.42 -3.00
N LEU A 61 -21.92 -13.69 -2.71
CA LEU A 61 -21.11 -14.53 -1.82
C LEU A 61 -20.31 -15.61 -2.59
N ALA A 62 -20.27 -15.51 -3.92
CA ALA A 62 -19.48 -16.36 -4.76
C ALA A 62 -18.00 -15.90 -4.72
N ILE A 63 -17.11 -16.69 -4.12
CA ILE A 63 -15.70 -16.35 -4.01
C ILE A 63 -14.90 -16.98 -5.13
N SER A 64 -14.21 -16.16 -5.89
CA SER A 64 -13.26 -16.55 -6.92
C SER A 64 -11.82 -16.65 -6.38
N GLY A 65 -10.92 -17.23 -7.17
CA GLY A 65 -9.49 -17.25 -6.83
C GLY A 65 -8.89 -15.83 -6.74
N ARG A 66 -9.39 -14.89 -7.55
CA ARG A 66 -9.04 -13.47 -7.47
C ARG A 66 -9.40 -12.89 -6.10
N ASP A 67 -10.63 -13.10 -5.65
CA ASP A 67 -11.14 -12.52 -4.42
C ASP A 67 -10.37 -13.05 -3.21
N LEU A 68 -10.01 -14.34 -3.19
CA LEU A 68 -9.12 -14.89 -2.16
C LEU A 68 -7.77 -14.20 -2.11
N ILE A 69 -7.14 -13.94 -3.26
CA ILE A 69 -5.85 -13.24 -3.31
C ILE A 69 -6.01 -11.80 -2.82
N LEU A 70 -7.09 -11.11 -3.20
CA LEU A 70 -7.38 -9.74 -2.76
C LEU A 70 -7.65 -9.68 -1.25
N LEU A 71 -8.43 -10.62 -0.70
CA LEU A 71 -8.71 -10.72 0.72
C LEU A 71 -7.44 -10.98 1.54
N ILE A 72 -6.65 -11.98 1.17
CA ILE A 72 -5.41 -12.32 1.86
C ILE A 72 -4.40 -11.16 1.73
N GLY A 73 -4.26 -10.59 0.54
CA GLY A 73 -3.38 -9.47 0.28
C GLY A 73 -3.79 -8.20 1.03
N GLY A 74 -5.08 -7.89 1.06
CA GLY A 74 -5.65 -6.76 1.80
C GLY A 74 -5.43 -6.90 3.31
N LEU A 75 -5.72 -8.08 3.88
CA LEU A 75 -5.43 -8.38 5.31
C LEU A 75 -3.95 -8.27 5.63
N PHE A 76 -3.09 -8.79 4.76
CA PHE A 76 -1.64 -8.68 4.93
C PHE A 76 -1.18 -7.22 4.93
N LEU A 77 -1.72 -6.38 4.03
CA LEU A 77 -1.40 -4.95 3.98
C LEU A 77 -1.86 -4.21 5.23
N ILE A 78 -3.08 -4.46 5.69
CA ILE A 78 -3.63 -3.86 6.91
C ILE A 78 -2.77 -4.25 8.11
N TYR A 79 -2.52 -5.54 8.30
CA TYR A 79 -1.67 -6.03 9.38
C TYR A 79 -0.29 -5.38 9.33
N LYS A 80 0.37 -5.40 8.17
CA LYS A 80 1.73 -4.89 8.02
C LYS A 80 1.82 -3.38 8.23
N SER A 81 0.88 -2.61 7.68
CA SER A 81 0.84 -1.15 7.88
C SER A 81 0.55 -0.78 9.33
N THR A 82 -0.39 -1.48 9.99
CA THR A 82 -0.72 -1.23 11.40
C THR A 82 0.48 -1.51 12.32
N VAL A 83 1.15 -2.65 12.15
CA VAL A 83 2.36 -2.97 12.94
C VAL A 83 3.47 -1.94 12.69
N GLU A 84 3.66 -1.52 11.44
CA GLU A 84 4.70 -0.51 11.13
C GLU A 84 4.36 0.87 11.68
N ILE A 85 3.06 1.25 11.69
CA ILE A 85 2.59 2.49 12.32
C ILE A 85 2.83 2.43 13.82
N HIS A 86 2.44 1.34 14.47
CA HIS A 86 2.62 1.12 15.90
C HIS A 86 4.09 1.28 16.32
N HIS A 87 5.02 0.57 15.66
CA HIS A 87 6.46 0.72 15.91
C HIS A 87 6.99 2.15 15.69
N LYS A 88 6.34 2.94 14.84
CA LYS A 88 6.74 4.33 14.60
C LYS A 88 6.19 5.30 15.63
N LEU A 89 5.06 5.02 16.24
CA LEU A 89 4.41 5.89 17.23
C LEU A 89 4.92 5.63 18.64
N GLU A 90 5.06 4.36 19.01
CA GLU A 90 5.45 3.99 20.38
C GLU A 90 6.97 3.92 20.58
N GLY A 91 7.73 3.97 19.48
CA GLY A 91 9.18 3.72 19.53
C GLY A 91 9.48 2.24 19.75
N ASP A 92 10.70 1.84 19.49
CA ASP A 92 11.18 0.54 19.97
C ASP A 92 11.31 0.69 21.49
N VAL A 93 10.36 0.19 22.27
CA VAL A 93 10.60 -0.15 23.68
C VAL A 93 11.79 -1.08 23.61
N GLU A 94 12.92 -0.63 24.17
CA GLU A 94 14.15 -1.40 24.27
C GLU A 94 13.87 -2.73 24.97
N GLU A 95 13.34 -3.71 24.25
CA GLU A 95 13.65 -5.08 24.51
C GLU A 95 14.95 -5.40 23.78
N SER A 96 16.02 -5.00 24.47
CA SER A 96 17.35 -5.52 24.27
C SER A 96 17.26 -7.03 24.02
N THR A 97 17.93 -7.50 22.97
CA THR A 97 18.14 -8.89 22.57
C THR A 97 17.17 -9.44 21.52
N ASN A 98 17.41 -9.03 20.34
CA ASN A 98 17.27 -9.67 19.04
C ASN A 98 16.81 -8.65 18.00
N ILE A 99 17.74 -7.85 17.53
CA ILE A 99 17.59 -7.20 16.22
C ILE A 99 17.45 -8.36 15.23
N LYS A 100 16.20 -8.73 14.93
CA LYS A 100 15.93 -9.61 13.80
C LYS A 100 16.36 -8.83 12.57
N VAL A 101 17.62 -9.02 12.18
CA VAL A 101 18.14 -8.49 10.92
C VAL A 101 17.18 -8.99 9.85
N HIS A 102 16.39 -8.09 9.28
CA HIS A 102 15.49 -8.47 8.19
C HIS A 102 16.37 -9.08 7.09
N SER A 103 16.17 -10.36 6.82
CA SER A 103 16.90 -11.06 5.78
C SER A 103 16.64 -10.36 4.45
N PHE A 104 17.71 -10.13 3.68
CA PHE A 104 17.62 -9.56 2.34
C PHE A 104 16.61 -10.34 1.47
N ALA A 105 16.68 -11.67 1.50
CA ALA A 105 15.74 -12.54 0.80
C ALA A 105 14.31 -12.35 1.31
N GLY A 106 14.08 -12.29 2.62
CA GLY A 106 12.76 -12.05 3.20
C GLY A 106 12.16 -10.71 2.78
N THR A 107 12.98 -9.65 2.68
CA THR A 107 12.52 -8.34 2.20
C THR A 107 12.12 -8.41 0.72
N ILE A 108 12.90 -9.09 -0.12
CA ILE A 108 12.56 -9.26 -1.55
C ILE A 108 11.26 -10.05 -1.71
N VAL A 109 11.10 -11.16 -0.97
CA VAL A 109 9.86 -11.96 -1.00
C VAL A 109 8.65 -11.11 -0.60
N GLN A 110 8.76 -10.29 0.45
CA GLN A 110 7.68 -9.37 0.83
C GLN A 110 7.36 -8.35 -0.27
N ILE A 111 8.37 -7.79 -0.94
CA ILE A 111 8.16 -6.87 -2.07
C ILE A 111 7.43 -7.59 -3.20
N LEU A 112 7.84 -8.82 -3.54
CA LEU A 112 7.22 -9.59 -4.61
C LEU A 112 5.78 -9.99 -4.30
N ILE A 113 5.48 -10.39 -3.06
CA ILE A 113 4.10 -10.70 -2.64
C ILE A 113 3.20 -9.47 -2.79
N LEU A 114 3.67 -8.32 -2.31
CA LEU A 114 2.92 -7.07 -2.45
C LEU A 114 2.72 -6.69 -3.91
N ASP A 115 3.78 -6.80 -4.72
CA ASP A 115 3.69 -6.49 -6.15
C ASP A 115 2.73 -7.44 -6.87
N LEU A 116 2.73 -8.73 -6.52
CA LEU A 116 1.81 -9.73 -7.08
C LEU A 116 0.36 -9.34 -6.80
N VAL A 117 0.02 -8.98 -5.55
CA VAL A 117 -1.34 -8.57 -5.16
C VAL A 117 -1.79 -7.36 -5.95
N PHE A 118 -0.97 -6.29 -6.01
CA PHE A 118 -1.31 -5.08 -6.77
C PHE A 118 -1.34 -5.30 -8.28
N SER A 119 -0.48 -6.18 -8.78
CA SER A 119 -0.39 -6.46 -10.21
C SER A 119 -1.58 -7.27 -10.70
N LEU A 120 -2.06 -8.23 -9.90
CA LEU A 120 -3.23 -9.02 -10.26
C LEU A 120 -4.46 -8.13 -10.44
N ASP A 121 -4.72 -7.23 -9.48
CA ASP A 121 -5.83 -6.29 -9.57
C ASP A 121 -5.69 -5.33 -10.77
N SER A 122 -4.50 -4.76 -10.97
CA SER A 122 -4.25 -3.84 -12.08
C SER A 122 -4.30 -4.53 -13.45
N VAL A 123 -3.85 -5.78 -13.56
CA VAL A 123 -3.92 -6.56 -14.82
C VAL A 123 -5.37 -6.90 -15.16
N ILE A 124 -6.16 -7.38 -14.21
CA ILE A 124 -7.59 -7.70 -14.44
C ILE A 124 -8.35 -6.43 -14.86
N THR A 125 -8.11 -5.31 -14.16
CA THR A 125 -8.72 -4.01 -14.51
C THR A 125 -8.30 -3.56 -15.93
N ALA A 126 -7.01 -3.68 -16.27
CA ALA A 126 -6.49 -3.28 -17.58
C ALA A 126 -7.09 -4.12 -18.72
N VAL A 127 -7.29 -5.42 -18.50
CA VAL A 127 -7.94 -6.33 -19.47
C VAL A 127 -9.37 -5.91 -19.76
N GLY A 128 -10.10 -5.47 -18.75
CA GLY A 128 -11.45 -4.95 -18.93
C GLY A 128 -11.51 -3.65 -19.74
N MET A 129 -10.41 -2.88 -19.76
CA MET A 129 -10.35 -1.56 -20.41
C MET A 129 -9.62 -1.56 -21.76
N ALA A 130 -8.59 -2.38 -21.93
CA ALA A 130 -7.73 -2.37 -23.11
C ALA A 130 -8.03 -3.58 -24.03
N LYS A 131 -8.22 -3.29 -25.34
CA LYS A 131 -8.47 -4.33 -26.36
C LYS A 131 -7.16 -4.94 -26.93
N HIS A 132 -6.02 -4.29 -26.70
CA HIS A 132 -4.73 -4.64 -27.31
C HIS A 132 -3.68 -4.95 -26.25
N ILE A 133 -3.21 -6.19 -26.21
CA ILE A 133 -2.22 -6.66 -25.23
C ILE A 133 -0.87 -5.95 -25.39
N GLU A 134 -0.50 -5.58 -26.63
CA GLU A 134 0.76 -4.86 -26.90
C GLU A 134 0.79 -3.49 -26.20
N VAL A 135 -0.35 -2.79 -26.16
CA VAL A 135 -0.49 -1.51 -25.47
C VAL A 135 -0.33 -1.70 -23.96
N MET A 136 -0.90 -2.77 -23.42
CA MET A 136 -0.78 -3.09 -21.98
C MET A 136 0.67 -3.40 -21.62
N ILE A 137 1.36 -4.21 -22.41
CA ILE A 137 2.78 -4.54 -22.19
C ILE A 137 3.63 -3.26 -22.24
N ALA A 138 3.44 -2.43 -23.29
CA ALA A 138 4.17 -1.16 -23.41
C ALA A 138 3.93 -0.25 -22.22
N ALA A 139 2.67 -0.10 -21.76
CA ALA A 139 2.32 0.70 -20.59
C ALA A 139 3.01 0.20 -19.31
N VAL A 140 3.02 -1.12 -19.08
CA VAL A 140 3.68 -1.72 -17.91
C VAL A 140 5.19 -1.49 -17.96
N ILE A 141 5.83 -1.70 -19.11
CA ILE A 141 7.27 -1.47 -19.25
C ILE A 141 7.62 0.00 -18.96
N ILE A 142 6.88 0.95 -19.53
CA ILE A 142 7.10 2.38 -19.30
C ILE A 142 6.91 2.72 -17.83
N ALA A 143 5.83 2.24 -17.21
CA ALA A 143 5.53 2.50 -15.80
C ALA A 143 6.65 1.97 -14.88
N VAL A 144 7.15 0.77 -15.12
CA VAL A 144 8.24 0.18 -14.32
C VAL A 144 9.56 0.91 -14.55
N LEU A 145 9.87 1.33 -15.76
CA LEU A 145 11.08 2.15 -16.04
C LEU A 145 11.01 3.48 -15.25
N VAL A 146 9.89 4.18 -15.28
CA VAL A 146 9.69 5.41 -14.49
C VAL A 146 9.83 5.12 -13.00
N MET A 147 9.26 4.01 -12.53
CA MET A 147 9.35 3.60 -11.12
C MET A 147 10.81 3.30 -10.72
N MET A 148 11.57 2.58 -11.55
CA MET A 148 12.99 2.27 -11.27
C MET A 148 13.85 3.53 -11.17
N ILE A 149 13.65 4.51 -12.04
CA ILE A 149 14.37 5.79 -12.02
C ILE A 149 14.01 6.61 -10.77
N SER A 150 12.74 6.58 -10.38
CA SER A 150 12.20 7.40 -9.29
C SER A 150 12.35 6.76 -7.91
N ALA A 151 12.43 5.42 -7.82
CA ALA A 151 12.35 4.68 -6.57
C ALA A 151 13.35 5.12 -5.50
N THR A 152 14.62 5.29 -5.87
CA THR A 152 15.68 5.70 -4.93
C THR A 152 15.44 7.12 -4.40
N LYS A 153 15.03 8.04 -5.27
CA LYS A 153 14.76 9.44 -4.89
C LYS A 153 13.55 9.51 -3.95
N ILE A 154 12.48 8.81 -4.29
CA ILE A 154 11.26 8.74 -3.47
C ILE A 154 11.56 8.07 -2.13
N SER A 155 12.28 6.95 -2.12
CA SER A 155 12.64 6.25 -0.89
C SER A 155 13.47 7.14 0.06
N ASN A 156 14.46 7.85 -0.46
CA ASN A 156 15.26 8.78 0.33
C ASN A 156 14.40 9.94 0.87
N PHE A 157 13.51 10.48 0.04
CA PHE A 157 12.59 11.55 0.47
C PHE A 157 11.68 11.08 1.61
N VAL A 158 11.04 9.93 1.48
CA VAL A 158 10.17 9.34 2.51
C VAL A 158 10.94 9.03 3.80
N ASN A 159 12.16 8.50 3.68
CA ASN A 159 12.96 8.18 4.87
C ASN A 159 13.44 9.43 5.62
N ASN A 160 13.64 10.54 4.92
CA ASN A 160 14.06 11.82 5.53
C ASN A 160 12.89 12.63 6.11
N HIS A 161 11.65 12.27 5.82
CA HIS A 161 10.46 12.97 6.28
C HIS A 161 9.53 12.01 7.03
N PRO A 162 9.59 11.95 8.38
CA PRO A 162 8.79 11.03 9.18
C PRO A 162 7.28 11.14 8.94
N THR A 163 6.77 12.36 8.76
CA THR A 163 5.34 12.62 8.48
C THR A 163 4.91 12.03 7.14
N VAL A 164 5.73 12.20 6.09
CA VAL A 164 5.49 11.58 4.78
C VAL A 164 5.53 10.05 4.88
N LYS A 165 6.41 9.52 5.73
CA LYS A 165 6.47 8.06 5.96
C LYS A 165 5.19 7.54 6.62
N MET A 166 4.66 8.27 7.62
CA MET A 166 3.37 7.95 8.25
C MET A 166 2.23 8.03 7.24
N LEU A 167 2.21 9.08 6.42
CA LEU A 167 1.22 9.23 5.35
C LEU A 167 1.27 8.06 4.36
N ALA A 168 2.47 7.64 3.95
CA ALA A 168 2.62 6.48 3.07
C ALA A 168 2.12 5.17 3.69
N LEU A 169 2.32 4.96 5.01
CA LEU A 169 1.77 3.81 5.72
C LEU A 169 0.24 3.87 5.81
N SER A 170 -0.32 5.06 6.03
CA SER A 170 -1.78 5.27 6.00
C SER A 170 -2.37 4.97 4.62
N PHE A 171 -1.65 5.29 3.54
CA PHE A 171 -2.07 4.91 2.18
C PHE A 171 -2.04 3.39 1.97
N LEU A 172 -1.03 2.70 2.51
CA LEU A 172 -1.01 1.23 2.45
C LEU A 172 -2.21 0.62 3.19
N LEU A 173 -2.58 1.18 4.33
CA LEU A 173 -3.77 0.77 5.07
C LEU A 173 -5.05 1.02 4.27
N LEU A 174 -5.19 2.21 3.68
CA LEU A 174 -6.33 2.56 2.82
C LEU A 174 -6.47 1.62 1.62
N ILE A 175 -5.35 1.31 0.96
CA ILE A 175 -5.34 0.37 -0.17
C ILE A 175 -5.69 -1.04 0.33
N GLY A 176 -5.18 -1.46 1.48
CA GLY A 176 -5.54 -2.75 2.09
C GLY A 176 -7.05 -2.89 2.33
N VAL A 177 -7.69 -1.84 2.86
CA VAL A 177 -9.16 -1.81 3.03
C VAL A 177 -9.88 -1.84 1.69
N SER A 178 -9.38 -1.11 0.69
CA SER A 178 -9.94 -1.13 -0.66
C SER A 178 -9.88 -2.51 -1.31
N LEU A 179 -8.76 -3.23 -1.15
CA LEU A 179 -8.61 -4.60 -1.66
C LEU A 179 -9.55 -5.57 -0.94
N LEU A 180 -9.76 -5.41 0.37
CA LEU A 180 -10.75 -6.21 1.10
C LEU A 180 -12.16 -5.97 0.57
N ALA A 181 -12.55 -4.71 0.38
CA ALA A 181 -13.85 -4.37 -0.17
C ALA A 181 -14.04 -4.99 -1.56
N GLU A 182 -13.02 -4.90 -2.42
CA GLU A 182 -13.05 -5.47 -3.76
C GLU A 182 -13.07 -7.01 -3.75
N GLY A 183 -12.41 -7.66 -2.77
CA GLY A 183 -12.49 -9.11 -2.55
C GLY A 183 -13.86 -9.59 -2.03
N PHE A 184 -14.72 -8.68 -1.56
CA PHE A 184 -16.13 -8.92 -1.25
C PHE A 184 -17.07 -8.37 -2.32
N ASP A 185 -16.60 -8.20 -3.55
CA ASP A 185 -17.34 -7.62 -4.70
C ASP A 185 -17.92 -6.22 -4.44
N GLN A 186 -17.41 -5.50 -3.43
CA GLN A 186 -17.78 -4.12 -3.17
C GLN A 186 -16.85 -3.19 -3.96
N HIS A 187 -17.33 -2.70 -5.08
CA HIS A 187 -16.55 -1.83 -5.96
C HIS A 187 -16.44 -0.40 -5.40
N ILE A 188 -15.31 -0.09 -4.78
CA ILE A 188 -14.94 1.28 -4.45
C ILE A 188 -14.27 1.90 -5.68
N SER A 189 -14.84 3.00 -6.21
CA SER A 189 -14.22 3.71 -7.33
C SER A 189 -12.79 4.15 -6.96
N LYS A 190 -11.81 3.63 -7.71
CA LYS A 190 -10.37 3.97 -7.53
C LYS A 190 -10.12 5.49 -7.63
N GLY A 191 -11.00 6.22 -8.35
CA GLY A 191 -10.93 7.68 -8.43
C GLY A 191 -11.04 8.37 -7.07
N TYR A 192 -11.91 7.93 -6.17
CA TYR A 192 -12.02 8.48 -4.82
C TYR A 192 -10.76 8.22 -3.99
N ILE A 193 -10.18 7.03 -4.10
CA ILE A 193 -8.94 6.67 -3.41
C ILE A 193 -7.79 7.54 -3.89
N TYR A 194 -7.61 7.66 -5.20
CA TYR A 194 -6.55 8.49 -5.78
C TYR A 194 -6.73 9.97 -5.45
N PHE A 195 -7.98 10.47 -5.43
CA PHE A 195 -8.27 11.84 -5.00
C PHE A 195 -7.89 12.04 -3.51
N ALA A 196 -8.29 11.15 -2.62
CA ALA A 196 -7.97 11.24 -1.21
C ALA A 196 -6.45 11.21 -0.96
N MET A 197 -5.73 10.31 -1.65
CA MET A 197 -4.27 10.22 -1.59
C MET A 197 -3.62 11.50 -2.12
N GLY A 198 -4.06 12.01 -3.28
CA GLY A 198 -3.55 13.23 -3.87
C GLY A 198 -3.79 14.46 -3.00
N PHE A 199 -4.98 14.59 -2.42
CA PHE A 199 -5.32 15.66 -1.49
C PHE A 199 -4.45 15.62 -0.23
N SER A 200 -4.29 14.43 0.38
CA SER A 200 -3.46 14.27 1.57
C SER A 200 -1.98 14.58 1.30
N MET A 201 -1.48 14.18 0.11
CA MET A 201 -0.12 14.51 -0.32
C MET A 201 0.07 16.03 -0.52
N LEU A 202 -0.93 16.71 -1.08
CA LEU A 202 -0.91 18.17 -1.25
C LEU A 202 -0.86 18.87 0.11
N VAL A 203 -1.72 18.45 1.06
CA VAL A 203 -1.72 19.01 2.43
C VAL A 203 -0.37 18.81 3.09
N GLU A 204 0.22 17.61 2.99
CA GLU A 204 1.54 17.34 3.60
C GLU A 204 2.65 18.15 2.94
N PHE A 205 2.58 18.34 1.62
CA PHE A 205 3.54 19.22 0.91
C PHE A 205 3.45 20.67 1.40
N LEU A 206 2.24 21.19 1.63
CA LEU A 206 2.03 22.52 2.20
C LEU A 206 2.59 22.61 3.63
N ASN A 207 2.35 21.59 4.47
CA ASN A 207 2.88 21.51 5.83
C ASN A 207 4.41 21.54 5.84
N LEU A 208 5.05 20.76 4.98
CA LEU A 208 6.52 20.75 4.87
C LEU A 208 7.07 22.11 4.42
N ARG A 209 6.37 22.79 3.51
CA ARG A 209 6.74 24.13 3.04
C ARG A 209 6.60 25.17 4.15
N MET A 210 5.53 25.14 4.93
CA MET A 210 5.30 26.05 6.06
C MET A 210 6.33 25.81 7.18
N LYS A 211 6.59 24.53 7.52
CA LYS A 211 7.57 24.18 8.56
C LYS A 211 8.98 24.63 8.22
N LYS A 212 9.35 24.71 6.93
CA LYS A 212 10.64 25.23 6.49
C LYS A 212 10.77 26.74 6.74
N ASN A 213 9.65 27.46 6.72
CA ASN A 213 9.62 28.92 6.85
C ASN A 213 9.48 29.42 8.30
N ASN A 214 8.89 28.61 9.18
CA ASN A 214 8.70 28.94 10.60
C ASN A 214 9.58 28.05 11.48
N ARG A 215 10.69 28.62 11.99
CA ARG A 215 11.52 27.97 13.01
C ARG A 215 10.97 28.10 14.44
N ASN A 216 9.92 28.90 14.65
CA ASN A 216 9.28 29.07 15.96
C ASN A 216 7.93 28.31 15.97
N PRO A 217 7.68 27.43 16.96
CA PRO A 217 6.34 26.88 17.18
C PRO A 217 5.37 28.04 17.45
N VAL A 218 4.19 27.98 16.85
CA VAL A 218 3.11 28.89 17.23
C VAL A 218 2.69 28.49 18.65
N GLU A 219 3.06 29.30 19.63
CA GLU A 219 2.52 29.15 20.99
C GLU A 219 1.03 29.47 20.93
N LEU A 220 0.21 28.45 21.10
CA LEU A 220 -1.22 28.63 21.30
C LEU A 220 -1.40 29.43 22.59
N ARG A 221 -1.92 30.66 22.47
CA ARG A 221 -2.19 31.56 23.59
C ARG A 221 -3.11 30.86 24.58
N ASN A 222 -2.55 30.43 25.73
CA ASN A 222 -3.35 29.96 26.85
C ASN A 222 -4.12 31.14 27.44
N ILE A 223 -5.43 31.19 27.20
CA ILE A 223 -6.34 32.24 27.67
C ILE A 223 -6.57 32.17 29.20
N ASN A 224 -6.07 31.15 29.89
CA ASN A 224 -6.40 30.84 31.28
C ASN A 224 -5.36 31.21 32.35
N THR A 225 -4.45 32.16 32.09
CA THR A 225 -3.46 32.60 33.11
C THR A 225 -3.58 34.06 33.52
N THR A 226 -4.79 34.64 33.53
CA THR A 226 -5.04 35.95 34.11
C THR A 226 -6.20 35.93 35.11
N GLU A 227 -6.08 35.10 36.15
CA GLU A 227 -6.79 35.28 37.40
C GLU A 227 -6.01 34.59 38.50
N ASN A 228 -5.17 35.34 39.16
CA ASN A 228 -4.82 35.22 40.60
C ASN A 228 -3.49 35.89 40.92
N THR A 229 -3.42 37.23 40.79
CA THR A 229 -2.46 38.03 41.57
C THR A 229 -3.06 39.39 41.89
N THR A 230 -4.14 39.36 42.69
CA THR A 230 -4.56 40.52 43.50
C THR A 230 -5.25 40.00 44.74
N LYS A 231 -4.49 39.68 45.80
CA LYS A 231 -4.88 39.79 47.21
C LYS A 231 -3.73 39.35 48.11
N SER A 232 -2.95 40.30 48.57
CA SER A 232 -2.57 40.56 49.98
C SER A 232 -1.50 41.63 50.04
#